data_58d674a9812c42a5c283a0d15fdab86f
#
_entry.id   58d674a9812c42a5c283a0d15fdab86f
#
_cell.length_a   1.000
_cell.length_b   1.000
_cell.length_c   1.000
_cell.angle_alpha   90.00
_cell.angle_beta   90.00
_cell.angle_gamma   90.00
#
_symmetry.space_group_name_H-M   'P 1'
#
loop_
_entity.id
_entity.type
_entity.pdbx_description
1 polymer ?
#
loop_
_entity_poly.entity_id
_entity_poly.type
_entity_poly.pdbx_seq_one_letter_code
_entity_poly.pdbx_strand_id
1 'polypeptide(L)'
;MMFHEDTYFLFYSSSNFQLPTYRMMVARSNDIMGPYVKGEVPVVETDWERYNSGQNSTFEGPGHGSVVVDKAGDWWLAYHSWRYGHLLREPGRVLLVDKLEWHGAPQLELWPRVGNNGVPSDVDMQEPVV
;
A
#
# COMPACT_ATOMS: atom_id res chain seq x y z
N MET A 1 4.46 8.56 -9.08
CA MET A 1 4.18 7.82 -10.33
C MET A 1 5.40 6.98 -10.66
N MET A 2 5.18 5.74 -11.09
CA MET A 2 6.23 4.77 -11.43
C MET A 2 5.95 4.19 -12.81
N PHE A 3 7.00 3.80 -13.54
CA PHE A 3 6.90 3.13 -14.84
C PHE A 3 7.49 1.73 -14.75
N HIS A 4 6.74 0.73 -15.21
CA HIS A 4 7.15 -0.67 -15.17
C HIS A 4 6.45 -1.44 -16.30
N GLU A 5 7.22 -2.21 -17.09
CA GLU A 5 6.69 -3.05 -18.18
C GLU A 5 5.68 -2.31 -19.08
N ASP A 6 6.13 -1.20 -19.65
CA ASP A 6 5.33 -0.34 -20.57
C ASP A 6 4.03 0.22 -19.95
N THR A 7 3.94 0.26 -18.62
CA THR A 7 2.77 0.75 -17.88
C THR A 7 3.17 1.80 -16.85
N TYR A 8 2.42 2.88 -16.79
CA TYR A 8 2.52 3.92 -15.75
C TYR A 8 1.58 3.58 -14.60
N PHE A 9 2.10 3.59 -13.38
CA PHE A 9 1.36 3.38 -12.15
C PHE A 9 1.31 4.67 -11.34
N LEU A 10 0.10 5.17 -11.09
CA LEU A 10 -0.17 6.34 -10.26
C LEU A 10 -0.71 5.90 -8.91
N PHE A 11 0.13 5.96 -7.87
CA PHE A 11 -0.26 5.67 -6.50
C PHE A 11 -0.90 6.91 -5.86
N TYR A 12 -1.99 6.72 -5.16
CA TYR A 12 -2.71 7.81 -4.49
C TYR A 12 -3.41 7.34 -3.21
N SER A 13 -3.57 8.25 -2.27
CA SER A 13 -4.35 8.00 -1.07
C SER A 13 -5.84 8.21 -1.33
N SER A 14 -6.67 7.44 -0.66
CA SER A 14 -8.12 7.46 -0.78
C SER A 14 -8.77 7.43 0.60
N SER A 15 -9.97 7.97 0.71
CA SER A 15 -10.71 8.17 1.95
C SER A 15 -10.11 9.28 2.85
N ASN A 16 -10.59 9.40 4.07
CA ASN A 16 -10.18 10.43 5.01
C ASN A 16 -9.05 9.90 5.93
N PHE A 17 -7.94 10.63 6.01
CA PHE A 17 -6.77 10.27 6.82
C PHE A 17 -7.07 10.20 8.35
N GLN A 18 -8.21 10.69 8.78
CA GLN A 18 -8.68 10.63 10.17
C GLN A 18 -9.53 9.38 10.47
N LEU A 19 -9.66 8.47 9.49
CA LEU A 19 -10.49 7.28 9.61
C LEU A 19 -9.68 6.01 9.33
N PRO A 20 -10.06 4.87 9.91
CA PRO A 20 -9.43 3.59 9.62
C PRO A 20 -9.66 3.13 8.17
N THR A 21 -10.58 3.77 7.44
CA THR A 21 -10.82 3.53 6.01
C THR A 21 -9.80 4.21 5.08
N TYR A 22 -8.87 5.04 5.62
CA TYR A 22 -7.78 5.62 4.83
C TYR A 22 -6.90 4.52 4.27
N ARG A 23 -6.52 4.62 3.00
CA ARG A 23 -5.81 3.56 2.27
C ARG A 23 -5.07 4.11 1.07
N MET A 24 -4.16 3.32 0.54
CA MET A 24 -3.53 3.60 -0.74
C MET A 24 -4.16 2.78 -1.86
N MET A 25 -4.38 3.46 -2.97
CA MET A 25 -4.88 2.90 -4.22
C MET A 25 -3.86 3.13 -5.32
N VAL A 26 -4.06 2.47 -6.45
CA VAL A 26 -3.25 2.67 -7.64
C VAL A 26 -4.15 2.74 -8.88
N ALA A 27 -3.76 3.58 -9.82
CA ALA A 27 -4.31 3.60 -11.17
C ALA A 27 -3.19 3.37 -12.18
N ARG A 28 -3.51 2.87 -13.35
CA ARG A 28 -2.53 2.56 -14.38
C ARG A 28 -2.95 3.03 -15.76
N SER A 29 -1.98 3.29 -16.63
CA SER A 29 -2.17 3.65 -18.02
C SER A 29 -0.94 3.24 -18.85
N ASN A 30 -1.12 2.96 -20.13
CA ASN A 30 -0.01 2.80 -21.05
C ASN A 30 0.48 4.14 -21.62
N ASP A 31 -0.22 5.23 -21.34
CA ASP A 31 0.17 6.59 -21.71
C ASP A 31 0.30 7.45 -20.43
N ILE A 32 1.39 8.21 -20.33
CA ILE A 32 1.65 9.07 -19.17
C ILE A 32 0.56 10.12 -18.94
N MET A 33 -0.13 10.55 -19.99
CA MET A 33 -1.24 11.48 -19.92
C MET A 33 -2.59 10.79 -19.65
N GLY A 34 -2.62 9.45 -19.63
CA GLY A 34 -3.83 8.68 -19.44
C GLY A 34 -4.59 8.38 -20.72
N PRO A 35 -5.81 7.90 -20.64
CA PRO A 35 -6.62 7.78 -19.42
C PRO A 35 -6.12 6.70 -18.47
N TYR A 36 -6.26 6.95 -17.16
CA TYR A 36 -5.87 6.00 -16.11
C TYR A 36 -7.06 5.15 -15.67
N VAL A 37 -6.85 3.84 -15.64
CA VAL A 37 -7.81 2.88 -15.07
C VAL A 37 -7.47 2.69 -13.60
N LYS A 38 -8.43 2.87 -12.71
CA LYS A 38 -8.28 2.67 -11.26
C LYS A 38 -8.33 1.18 -10.91
N GLY A 39 -7.41 0.75 -10.06
CA GLY A 39 -7.48 -0.57 -9.46
C GLY A 39 -8.68 -0.69 -8.52
N GLU A 40 -9.29 -1.86 -8.48
CA GLU A 40 -10.43 -2.13 -7.60
C GLU A 40 -9.96 -2.51 -6.18
N VAL A 41 -8.76 -3.08 -6.07
CA VAL A 41 -8.20 -3.57 -4.82
C VAL A 41 -7.17 -2.58 -4.29
N PRO A 42 -7.20 -2.21 -3.00
CA PRO A 42 -6.20 -1.36 -2.38
C PRO A 42 -4.79 -1.93 -2.47
N VAL A 43 -3.79 -1.05 -2.64
CA VAL A 43 -2.37 -1.39 -2.50
C VAL A 43 -2.06 -1.76 -1.05
N VAL A 44 -2.58 -0.96 -0.11
CA VAL A 44 -2.55 -1.24 1.33
C VAL A 44 -3.77 -0.62 2.00
N GLU A 45 -4.36 -1.34 2.93
CA GLU A 45 -5.50 -0.92 3.74
C GLU A 45 -5.46 -1.52 5.15
N THR A 46 -6.39 -1.13 6.00
CA THR A 46 -6.59 -1.73 7.32
C THR A 46 -6.93 -3.22 7.17
N ASP A 47 -6.40 -4.07 8.03
CA ASP A 47 -6.81 -5.47 8.13
C ASP A 47 -8.23 -5.55 8.70
N TRP A 48 -9.20 -5.52 7.81
CA TRP A 48 -10.62 -5.49 8.19
C TRP A 48 -11.09 -6.79 8.85
N GLU A 49 -10.45 -7.91 8.57
CA GLU A 49 -10.79 -9.18 9.19
C GLU A 49 -10.46 -9.12 10.69
N ARG A 50 -9.23 -8.75 11.04
CA ARG A 50 -8.82 -8.58 12.44
C ARG A 50 -9.55 -7.42 13.11
N TYR A 51 -9.70 -6.29 12.40
CA TYR A 51 -10.39 -5.11 12.92
C TYR A 51 -11.82 -5.41 13.36
N ASN A 52 -12.60 -6.12 12.53
CA ASN A 52 -14.01 -6.44 12.79
C ASN A 52 -14.19 -7.61 13.75
N SER A 53 -13.24 -8.53 13.87
CA SER A 53 -13.31 -9.67 14.79
C SER A 53 -12.95 -9.31 16.22
N GLY A 54 -12.53 -8.07 16.49
CA GLY A 54 -12.03 -7.64 17.80
C GLY A 54 -10.63 -8.20 18.12
N GLN A 55 -9.99 -8.87 17.16
CA GLN A 55 -8.58 -9.18 17.24
C GLN A 55 -7.80 -7.90 16.92
N ASN A 56 -6.81 -7.58 17.72
CA ASN A 56 -6.02 -6.37 17.52
C ASN A 56 -5.34 -6.41 16.14
N SER A 57 -5.85 -5.63 15.20
CA SER A 57 -5.07 -5.22 14.04
C SER A 57 -3.89 -4.41 14.56
N THR A 58 -2.69 -4.63 14.05
CA THR A 58 -1.52 -3.88 14.53
C THR A 58 -1.57 -2.43 14.07
N PHE A 59 -2.12 -2.20 12.88
CA PHE A 59 -2.18 -0.88 12.23
C PHE A 59 -3.54 -0.62 11.59
N GLU A 60 -3.92 0.66 11.52
CA GLU A 60 -5.16 1.13 10.91
C GLU A 60 -4.95 2.42 10.12
N GLY A 61 -5.71 2.60 9.05
CA GLY A 61 -5.68 3.80 8.22
C GLY A 61 -4.31 4.06 7.56
N PRO A 62 -3.71 3.09 6.82
CA PRO A 62 -2.45 3.29 6.13
C PRO A 62 -2.62 4.24 4.93
N GLY A 63 -1.62 5.10 4.70
CA GLY A 63 -1.69 6.00 3.54
C GLY A 63 -0.49 6.94 3.41
N HIS A 64 -0.61 7.90 2.48
CA HIS A 64 0.38 8.93 2.20
C HIS A 64 1.76 8.34 1.92
N GLY A 65 1.81 7.33 1.03
CA GLY A 65 3.03 6.58 0.75
C GLY A 65 3.76 7.05 -0.51
N SER A 66 5.01 6.62 -0.58
CA SER A 66 5.90 6.79 -1.72
C SER A 66 6.51 5.44 -2.09
N VAL A 67 6.60 5.17 -3.39
CA VAL A 67 7.22 3.95 -3.90
C VAL A 67 8.68 4.22 -4.25
N VAL A 68 9.55 3.32 -3.85
CA VAL A 68 10.97 3.29 -4.21
C VAL A 68 11.33 1.92 -4.79
N VAL A 69 12.36 1.90 -5.63
CA VAL A 69 12.94 0.66 -6.16
C VAL A 69 14.32 0.51 -5.56
N ASP A 70 14.62 -0.64 -4.98
CA ASP A 70 15.92 -0.93 -4.40
C ASP A 70 16.95 -1.36 -5.46
N LYS A 71 18.19 -1.62 -5.05
CA LYS A 71 19.26 -2.07 -5.96
C LYS A 71 19.04 -3.47 -6.53
N ALA A 72 18.20 -4.28 -5.91
CA ALA A 72 17.80 -5.59 -6.44
C ALA A 72 16.69 -5.49 -7.49
N GLY A 73 16.07 -4.31 -7.65
CA GLY A 73 14.94 -4.07 -8.55
C GLY A 73 13.58 -4.33 -7.91
N ASP A 74 13.56 -4.59 -6.62
CA ASP A 74 12.33 -4.78 -5.86
C ASP A 74 11.66 -3.44 -5.56
N TRP A 75 10.34 -3.44 -5.58
CA TRP A 75 9.53 -2.27 -5.27
C TRP A 75 9.10 -2.27 -3.81
N TRP A 76 9.21 -1.13 -3.17
CA TRP A 76 8.88 -0.92 -1.76
C TRP A 76 7.96 0.27 -1.59
N LEU A 77 6.97 0.16 -0.72
CA LEU A 77 6.10 1.24 -0.32
C LEU A 77 6.51 1.73 1.07
N ALA A 78 6.96 2.97 1.15
CA ALA A 78 7.12 3.68 2.41
C ALA A 78 5.86 4.50 2.67
N TYR A 79 5.22 4.31 3.79
CA TYR A 79 3.93 4.94 4.11
C TYR A 79 3.76 5.09 5.61
N HIS A 80 2.74 5.78 6.05
CA HIS A 80 2.42 5.85 7.48
C HIS A 80 1.08 5.19 7.79
N SER A 81 0.93 4.78 9.04
CA SER A 81 -0.31 4.23 9.58
C SER A 81 -0.46 4.59 11.05
N TRP A 82 -1.66 4.51 11.57
CA TRP A 82 -1.91 4.58 13.00
C TRP A 82 -1.71 3.19 13.62
N ARG A 83 -1.22 3.12 14.86
CA ARG A 83 -1.34 1.90 15.65
C ARG A 83 -2.80 1.68 16.00
N TYR A 84 -3.25 0.45 15.98
CA TYR A 84 -4.63 0.10 16.30
C TYR A 84 -5.06 0.70 17.66
N GLY A 85 -6.23 1.33 17.70
CA GLY A 85 -6.76 2.00 18.88
C GLY A 85 -6.11 3.35 19.22
N HIS A 86 -5.15 3.81 18.41
CA HIS A 86 -4.46 5.10 18.59
C HIS A 86 -4.77 6.11 17.47
N LEU A 87 -5.86 5.93 16.77
CA LEU A 87 -6.31 6.88 15.73
C LEU A 87 -6.42 8.30 16.33
N LEU A 88 -5.70 9.26 15.74
CA LEU A 88 -5.62 10.66 16.20
C LEU A 88 -5.06 10.85 17.64
N ARG A 89 -4.34 9.87 18.16
CA ARG A 89 -3.75 9.90 19.51
C ARG A 89 -2.26 9.61 19.46
N GLU A 90 -1.60 9.83 20.62
CA GLU A 90 -0.20 9.40 20.78
C GLU A 90 -0.03 7.87 20.59
N PRO A 91 1.08 7.42 20.01
CA PRO A 91 2.27 8.19 19.61
C PRO A 91 2.12 8.89 18.22
N GLY A 92 0.96 8.93 17.65
CA GLY A 92 0.75 9.44 16.31
C GLY A 92 0.90 8.35 15.24
N ARG A 93 1.09 8.79 14.00
CA ARG A 93 1.34 7.88 12.88
C ARG A 93 2.79 7.41 12.90
N VAL A 94 2.98 6.13 12.60
CA VAL A 94 4.29 5.50 12.49
C VAL A 94 4.64 5.27 11.02
N LEU A 95 5.92 5.33 10.69
CA LEU A 95 6.44 4.98 9.36
C LEU A 95 6.50 3.46 9.24
N LEU A 96 6.02 2.97 8.12
CA LEU A 96 6.10 1.57 7.72
C LEU A 96 6.74 1.48 6.33
N VAL A 97 7.42 0.38 6.08
CA VAL A 97 8.03 0.06 4.78
C VAL A 97 7.73 -1.40 4.48
N ASP A 98 6.98 -1.65 3.42
CA ASP A 98 6.63 -3.00 2.99
C ASP A 98 6.97 -3.22 1.51
N LYS A 99 7.36 -4.44 1.18
CA LYS A 99 7.61 -4.85 -0.20
C LYS A 99 6.30 -4.90 -0.98
N LEU A 100 6.33 -4.37 -2.19
CA LEU A 100 5.24 -4.49 -3.15
C LEU A 100 5.40 -5.79 -3.96
N GLU A 101 4.33 -6.54 -4.04
CA GLU A 101 4.22 -7.74 -4.86
C GLU A 101 3.24 -7.50 -6.01
N TRP A 102 3.47 -8.16 -7.13
CA TRP A 102 2.62 -8.07 -8.30
C TRP A 102 1.57 -9.17 -8.27
N HIS A 103 0.30 -8.79 -8.30
CA HIS A 103 -0.85 -9.68 -8.28
C HIS A 103 -1.60 -9.64 -9.60
N GLY A 104 -1.99 -10.81 -10.07
CA GLY A 104 -2.69 -11.05 -11.33
C GLY A 104 -2.20 -12.34 -11.98
N ALA A 105 -2.83 -12.77 -13.04
CA ALA A 105 -2.34 -13.89 -13.84
C ALA A 105 -1.28 -13.39 -14.86
N PRO A 106 -0.31 -14.21 -15.28
CA PRO A 106 0.77 -13.78 -16.19
C PRO A 106 0.32 -13.21 -17.53
N GLN A 107 -0.93 -13.36 -17.92
CA GLN A 107 -1.53 -12.85 -19.15
C GLN A 107 -2.62 -11.81 -18.86
N LEU A 108 -2.86 -11.52 -17.60
CA LEU A 108 -3.78 -10.49 -17.13
C LEU A 108 -2.98 -9.33 -16.55
N GLU A 109 -3.68 -8.23 -16.38
CA GLU A 109 -3.14 -7.01 -15.81
C GLU A 109 -2.58 -7.24 -14.40
N LEU A 110 -1.27 -7.02 -14.23
CA LEU A 110 -0.64 -7.06 -12.92
C LEU A 110 -0.90 -5.75 -12.17
N TRP A 111 -1.18 -5.87 -10.88
CA TRP A 111 -1.40 -4.77 -9.96
C TRP A 111 -0.45 -4.88 -8.76
N PRO A 112 0.25 -3.79 -8.37
CA PRO A 112 1.11 -3.82 -7.20
C PRO A 112 0.28 -3.79 -5.92
N ARG A 113 0.66 -4.60 -4.94
CA ARG A 113 0.03 -4.68 -3.63
C ARG A 113 1.09 -4.98 -2.58
N VAL A 114 0.93 -4.44 -1.38
CA VAL A 114 1.79 -4.83 -0.25
C VAL A 114 1.67 -6.33 -0.03
N GLY A 115 2.79 -6.99 0.19
CA GLY A 115 2.85 -8.40 0.60
C GLY A 115 1.80 -8.72 1.66
N ASN A 116 1.70 -9.68 2.38
CA ASN A 116 0.70 -9.89 3.43
C ASN A 116 -0.76 -9.50 3.02
N ASN A 117 -1.15 -9.80 1.79
CA ASN A 117 -2.49 -9.54 1.25
C ASN A 117 -2.96 -8.06 1.28
N GLY A 118 -2.03 -7.11 1.17
CA GLY A 118 -2.34 -5.69 1.12
C GLY A 118 -2.70 -5.08 2.48
N VAL A 119 -2.31 -5.72 3.56
CA VAL A 119 -2.37 -5.15 4.91
C VAL A 119 -0.96 -4.85 5.42
N PRO A 120 -0.79 -3.85 6.31
CA PRO A 120 0.51 -3.55 6.89
C PRO A 120 1.16 -4.76 7.54
N SER A 121 2.46 -4.94 7.32
CA SER A 121 3.23 -5.97 8.01
C SER A 121 3.39 -5.61 9.49
N ASP A 122 3.24 -6.57 10.36
CA ASP A 122 3.46 -6.47 11.82
C ASP A 122 4.71 -7.22 12.29
N VAL A 123 5.46 -7.75 11.34
CA VAL A 123 6.72 -8.48 11.58
C VAL A 123 7.86 -7.80 10.82
N ASP A 124 9.09 -8.03 11.27
CA ASP A 124 10.28 -7.61 10.54
C ASP A 124 10.34 -8.33 9.20
N MET A 125 10.06 -7.57 8.15
CA MET A 125 10.15 -8.03 6.77
C MET A 125 11.60 -7.92 6.27
N GLN A 126 11.88 -8.50 5.10
CA GLN A 126 13.15 -8.26 4.43
C GLN A 126 13.37 -6.77 4.23
N GLU A 127 14.59 -6.31 4.48
CA GLU A 127 14.96 -4.91 4.26
C GLU A 127 15.29 -4.67 2.77
N PRO A 128 15.03 -3.44 2.28
CA PRO A 128 15.47 -3.04 0.95
C PRO A 128 16.99 -3.15 0.79
N VAL A 129 17.45 -3.57 -0.37
CA VAL A 129 18.88 -3.60 -0.71
C VAL A 129 19.37 -2.18 -1.02
N VAL A 130 20.13 -1.58 -0.13
CA VAL A 130 20.67 -0.22 -0.24
C VAL A 130 22.05 -0.16 -0.88
#